data_c0a5b3222fa720b7fe03c342431b5414
#
_entry.id   c0a5b3222fa720b7fe03c342431b5414
#
_cell.length_a   1.000
_cell.length_b   1.000
_cell.length_c   1.000
_cell.angle_alpha   90.00
_cell.angle_beta   90.00
_cell.angle_gamma   90.00
#
_symmetry.space_group_name_H-M   'P 1'
#
loop_
_entity.id
_entity.type
_entity.pdbx_description
1 polymer ?
#
loop_
_entity_poly.entity_id
_entity_poly.type
_entity_poly.pdbx_seq_one_letter_code
_entity_poly.pdbx_strand_id
1 'polypeptide(L)'
;MQNFNELNYFLTLAQTQSFVKAGQLLGISSSALSHSIKNLETRLNLRLLNRTTRNVSLTEAGQQLFDQLFPLYQAINQEVDASNDFLNTPSGLIRINAPAMAAEAVLYPKLKPILNQYPKIRLEIVVDDRWADIVKEGFDMGVRLGNKVAKEMIAVPISAPLKMVLVASPDYLAQHGSPKNIDDLQQHRLIGIKLSAEHGTEMQWEFKYKKELITFTPKSQFSINNHLRLQAASDGLGITWLPHIIAADALHSGQLVELLPEYAMTYEPLYLYYPSRRGHSNVFKLIVDALKVKAV
;
A
#
# COMPACT_ATOMS: atom_id res chain seq x y z
N MET A 1 -27.07 25.69 -17.85
CA MET A 1 -26.92 24.73 -16.74
C MET A 1 -25.77 23.78 -17.06
N GLN A 2 -24.79 23.62 -16.18
CA GLN A 2 -23.73 22.62 -16.38
C GLN A 2 -24.30 21.22 -16.22
N ASN A 3 -23.99 20.34 -17.16
CA ASN A 3 -24.44 18.95 -17.10
C ASN A 3 -23.41 18.13 -16.27
N PHE A 4 -23.74 17.87 -15.01
CA PHE A 4 -22.88 17.12 -14.09
C PHE A 4 -22.52 15.71 -14.59
N ASN A 5 -23.40 15.10 -15.38
CA ASN A 5 -23.09 13.79 -15.98
C ASN A 5 -21.91 13.84 -16.94
N GLU A 6 -21.81 14.90 -17.75
CA GLU A 6 -20.69 15.06 -18.68
C GLU A 6 -19.37 15.28 -17.97
N LEU A 7 -19.37 15.98 -16.80
CA LEU A 7 -18.18 16.12 -15.95
C LEU A 7 -17.78 14.77 -15.33
N ASN A 8 -18.74 14.01 -14.81
CA ASN A 8 -18.49 12.65 -14.31
C ASN A 8 -17.91 11.76 -15.39
N TYR A 9 -18.46 11.80 -16.60
CA TYR A 9 -17.97 11.04 -17.74
C TYR A 9 -16.53 11.41 -18.11
N PHE A 10 -16.21 12.71 -18.08
CA PHE A 10 -14.86 13.20 -18.30
C PHE A 10 -13.89 12.70 -17.21
N LEU A 11 -14.25 12.81 -15.94
CA LEU A 11 -13.41 12.39 -14.82
C LEU A 11 -13.15 10.87 -14.86
N THR A 12 -14.17 10.06 -15.13
CA THR A 12 -14.04 8.60 -15.26
C THR A 12 -13.17 8.22 -16.47
N LEU A 13 -13.35 8.90 -17.60
CA LEU A 13 -12.52 8.65 -18.78
C LEU A 13 -11.07 9.09 -18.58
N ALA A 14 -10.82 10.20 -17.89
CA ALA A 14 -9.49 10.68 -17.54
C ALA A 14 -8.72 9.67 -16.68
N GLN A 15 -9.39 9.04 -15.72
CA GLN A 15 -8.79 8.00 -14.86
C GLN A 15 -8.51 6.70 -15.60
N THR A 16 -9.47 6.24 -16.43
CA THR A 16 -9.37 4.93 -17.07
C THR A 16 -8.54 4.96 -18.36
N GLN A 17 -8.39 6.15 -18.96
CA GLN A 17 -7.76 6.39 -20.27
C GLN A 17 -8.28 5.45 -21.37
N SER A 18 -9.53 4.97 -21.22
CA SER A 18 -10.16 4.00 -22.13
C SER A 18 -11.66 4.21 -22.22
N PHE A 19 -12.17 4.53 -23.41
CA PHE A 19 -13.62 4.65 -23.65
C PHE A 19 -14.39 3.37 -23.34
N VAL A 20 -13.78 2.22 -23.56
CA VAL A 20 -14.43 0.91 -23.28
C VAL A 20 -14.54 0.70 -21.76
N LYS A 21 -13.43 0.86 -21.04
CA LYS A 21 -13.42 0.71 -19.56
C LYS A 21 -14.32 1.75 -18.88
N ALA A 22 -14.22 3.01 -19.31
CA ALA A 22 -15.06 4.07 -18.75
C ALA A 22 -16.55 3.80 -19.03
N GLY A 23 -16.90 3.37 -20.26
CA GLY A 23 -18.29 3.03 -20.60
C GLY A 23 -18.84 1.89 -19.75
N GLN A 24 -18.05 0.85 -19.50
CA GLN A 24 -18.43 -0.26 -18.58
C GLN A 24 -18.69 0.24 -17.15
N LEU A 25 -17.81 1.09 -16.63
CA LEU A 25 -17.97 1.65 -15.28
C LEU A 25 -19.20 2.56 -15.15
N LEU A 26 -19.52 3.30 -16.22
CA LEU A 26 -20.62 4.26 -16.25
C LEU A 26 -21.96 3.64 -16.70
N GLY A 27 -21.96 2.37 -17.13
CA GLY A 27 -23.16 1.70 -17.65
C GLY A 27 -23.66 2.26 -19.00
N ILE A 28 -22.78 2.84 -19.82
CA ILE A 28 -23.10 3.41 -21.12
C ILE A 28 -22.19 2.89 -22.23
N SER A 29 -22.63 3.01 -23.49
CA SER A 29 -21.80 2.62 -24.62
C SER A 29 -20.63 3.60 -24.83
N SER A 30 -19.51 3.08 -25.37
CA SER A 30 -18.35 3.92 -25.73
C SER A 30 -18.68 5.04 -26.70
N SER A 31 -19.66 4.82 -27.59
CA SER A 31 -20.14 5.83 -28.55
C SER A 31 -20.93 6.94 -27.85
N ALA A 32 -21.82 6.61 -26.92
CA ALA A 32 -22.57 7.57 -26.13
C ALA A 32 -21.60 8.41 -25.24
N LEU A 33 -20.61 7.74 -24.63
CA LEU A 33 -19.56 8.42 -23.85
C LEU A 33 -18.77 9.39 -24.74
N SER A 34 -18.35 8.95 -25.93
CA SER A 34 -17.61 9.80 -26.88
C SER A 34 -18.40 11.04 -27.31
N HIS A 35 -19.71 10.87 -27.54
CA HIS A 35 -20.60 11.98 -27.89
C HIS A 35 -20.73 12.97 -26.73
N SER A 36 -20.93 12.50 -25.51
CA SER A 36 -21.06 13.34 -24.33
C SER A 36 -19.77 14.14 -24.03
N ILE A 37 -18.61 13.53 -24.20
CA ILE A 37 -17.32 14.25 -24.07
C ILE A 37 -17.17 15.32 -25.15
N LYS A 38 -17.56 15.02 -26.40
CA LYS A 38 -17.53 16.04 -27.47
C LYS A 38 -18.44 17.22 -27.17
N ASN A 39 -19.63 16.97 -26.61
CA ASN A 39 -20.54 18.04 -26.19
C ASN A 39 -19.93 18.90 -25.08
N LEU A 40 -19.27 18.26 -24.08
CA LEU A 40 -18.55 18.96 -23.02
C LEU A 40 -17.45 19.88 -23.60
N GLU A 41 -16.58 19.33 -24.49
CA GLU A 41 -15.49 20.06 -25.13
C GLU A 41 -16.04 21.26 -25.95
N THR A 42 -17.13 21.04 -26.70
CA THR A 42 -17.80 22.08 -27.48
C THR A 42 -18.34 23.20 -26.59
N ARG A 43 -19.01 22.84 -25.49
CA ARG A 43 -19.59 23.81 -24.56
C ARG A 43 -18.53 24.62 -23.81
N LEU A 44 -17.43 24.00 -23.45
CA LEU A 44 -16.30 24.67 -22.79
C LEU A 44 -15.43 25.44 -23.76
N ASN A 45 -15.61 25.22 -25.06
CA ASN A 45 -14.72 25.68 -26.12
C ASN A 45 -13.24 25.31 -25.85
N LEU A 46 -13.02 24.13 -25.30
CA LEU A 46 -11.71 23.60 -24.94
C LEU A 46 -11.60 22.14 -25.39
N ARG A 47 -10.45 21.78 -25.90
CA ARG A 47 -10.12 20.37 -26.15
C ARG A 47 -9.51 19.77 -24.89
N LEU A 48 -10.18 18.77 -24.32
CA LEU A 48 -9.77 18.14 -23.07
C LEU A 48 -8.98 16.84 -23.30
N LEU A 49 -9.18 16.19 -24.45
CA LEU A 49 -8.58 14.89 -24.76
C LEU A 49 -7.80 14.91 -26.08
N ASN A 50 -6.65 14.27 -26.07
CA ASN A 50 -5.94 13.83 -27.27
C ASN A 50 -6.42 12.41 -27.59
N ARG A 51 -6.98 12.23 -28.79
CA ARG A 51 -7.54 10.96 -29.25
C ARG A 51 -6.68 10.45 -30.41
N THR A 52 -6.17 9.24 -30.26
CA THR A 52 -5.59 8.47 -31.36
C THR A 52 -6.42 7.19 -31.54
N THR A 53 -6.22 6.47 -32.61
CA THR A 53 -6.93 5.20 -32.85
C THR A 53 -6.64 4.13 -31.80
N ARG A 54 -5.59 4.30 -30.98
CA ARG A 54 -5.15 3.32 -29.98
C ARG A 54 -5.13 3.84 -28.54
N ASN A 55 -5.02 5.15 -28.33
CA ASN A 55 -4.82 5.74 -26.99
C ASN A 55 -5.65 7.01 -26.80
N VAL A 56 -6.03 7.23 -25.54
CA VAL A 56 -6.66 8.46 -25.05
C VAL A 56 -5.79 9.03 -23.95
N SER A 57 -5.43 10.32 -24.05
CA SER A 57 -4.70 11.04 -23.00
C SER A 57 -5.33 12.42 -22.81
N LEU A 58 -5.06 13.05 -21.68
CA LEU A 58 -5.49 14.42 -21.42
C LEU A 58 -4.64 15.42 -22.23
N THR A 59 -5.26 16.53 -22.64
CA THR A 59 -4.54 17.74 -23.02
C THR A 59 -4.07 18.49 -21.75
N GLU A 60 -3.26 19.53 -21.91
CA GLU A 60 -2.90 20.41 -20.78
C GLU A 60 -4.14 20.99 -20.10
N ALA A 61 -5.09 21.51 -20.88
CA ALA A 61 -6.37 22.02 -20.37
C ALA A 61 -7.21 20.89 -19.70
N GLY A 62 -7.18 19.68 -20.25
CA GLY A 62 -7.83 18.51 -19.67
C GLY A 62 -7.20 18.11 -18.35
N GLN A 63 -5.87 18.14 -18.25
CA GLN A 63 -5.16 17.83 -17.01
C GLN A 63 -5.47 18.85 -15.92
N GLN A 64 -5.41 20.13 -16.25
CA GLN A 64 -5.74 21.19 -15.31
C GLN A 64 -7.18 21.09 -14.80
N LEU A 65 -8.13 20.83 -15.69
CA LEU A 65 -9.54 20.65 -15.32
C LEU A 65 -9.73 19.41 -14.44
N PHE A 66 -9.04 18.31 -14.75
CA PHE A 66 -9.09 17.07 -13.96
C PHE A 66 -8.55 17.31 -12.55
N ASP A 67 -7.37 17.93 -12.41
CA ASP A 67 -6.71 18.18 -11.13
C ASP A 67 -7.56 19.09 -10.21
N GLN A 68 -8.33 20.00 -10.80
CA GLN A 68 -9.23 20.88 -10.05
C GLN A 68 -10.56 20.21 -9.69
N LEU A 69 -11.17 19.46 -10.60
CA LEU A 69 -12.52 18.90 -10.41
C LEU A 69 -12.52 17.57 -9.68
N PHE A 70 -11.51 16.72 -9.90
CA PHE A 70 -11.49 15.38 -9.32
C PHE A 70 -11.57 15.38 -7.78
N PRO A 71 -10.83 16.24 -7.06
CA PRO A 71 -10.96 16.35 -5.62
C PRO A 71 -12.35 16.80 -5.15
N LEU A 72 -12.98 17.70 -5.91
CA LEU A 72 -14.32 18.20 -5.59
C LEU A 72 -15.38 17.10 -5.83
N TYR A 73 -15.25 16.37 -6.89
CA TYR A 73 -16.13 15.24 -7.21
C TYR A 73 -16.05 14.13 -6.16
N GLN A 74 -14.83 13.82 -5.69
CA GLN A 74 -14.63 12.89 -4.59
C GLN A 74 -15.31 13.38 -3.30
N ALA A 75 -15.22 14.68 -2.98
CA ALA A 75 -15.88 15.27 -1.82
C ALA A 75 -17.41 15.18 -1.92
N ILE A 76 -17.99 15.41 -3.10
CA ILE A 76 -19.44 15.25 -3.33
C ILE A 76 -19.86 13.79 -3.09
N ASN A 77 -19.13 12.82 -3.65
CA ASN A 77 -19.43 11.40 -3.45
C ASN A 77 -19.33 11.00 -1.97
N GLN A 78 -18.34 11.52 -1.24
CA GLN A 78 -18.19 11.30 0.19
C GLN A 78 -19.38 11.85 0.99
N GLU A 79 -19.90 13.03 0.65
CA GLU A 79 -21.07 13.60 1.30
C GLU A 79 -22.37 12.84 0.93
N VAL A 80 -22.48 12.35 -0.29
CA VAL A 80 -23.60 11.49 -0.70
C VAL A 80 -23.56 10.15 0.03
N ASP A 81 -22.36 9.56 0.16
CA ASP A 81 -22.16 8.32 0.92
C ASP A 81 -22.40 8.55 2.42
N ALA A 82 -21.96 9.69 2.96
CA ALA A 82 -22.27 10.09 4.35
C ALA A 82 -23.77 10.29 4.58
N SER A 83 -24.51 10.75 3.57
CA SER A 83 -25.98 10.87 3.62
C SER A 83 -26.69 9.50 3.65
N ASN A 84 -26.07 8.46 3.08
CA ASN A 84 -26.53 7.07 3.23
C ASN A 84 -26.31 6.51 4.65
N ASP A 85 -25.52 7.17 5.48
CA ASP A 85 -25.30 6.84 6.89
C ASP A 85 -26.52 7.10 7.79
N PHE A 86 -27.56 7.79 7.31
CA PHE A 86 -28.86 7.77 7.97
C PHE A 86 -29.45 6.36 8.12
N LEU A 87 -28.86 5.37 7.45
CA LEU A 87 -29.25 3.95 7.58
C LEU A 87 -28.38 3.16 8.58
N ASN A 88 -27.53 3.81 9.36
CA ASN A 88 -26.67 3.24 10.43
C ASN A 88 -25.77 2.04 10.05
N THR A 89 -25.54 1.77 8.76
CA THR A 89 -24.69 0.66 8.36
C THR A 89 -23.53 1.16 7.50
N PRO A 90 -22.27 1.13 7.99
CA PRO A 90 -21.10 1.52 7.20
C PRO A 90 -21.05 0.77 5.88
N SER A 91 -20.89 1.49 4.78
CA SER A 91 -20.82 0.94 3.41
C SER A 91 -19.91 1.79 2.53
N GLY A 92 -19.49 1.24 1.41
CA GLY A 92 -18.65 1.95 0.43
C GLY A 92 -17.33 1.25 0.15
N LEU A 93 -16.54 1.83 -0.74
CA LEU A 93 -15.23 1.34 -1.15
C LEU A 93 -14.13 2.16 -0.45
N ILE A 94 -13.15 1.46 0.12
CA ILE A 94 -11.90 2.05 0.61
C ILE A 94 -10.74 1.39 -0.11
N ARG A 95 -9.85 2.21 -0.66
CA ARG A 95 -8.65 1.79 -1.39
C ARG A 95 -7.39 2.17 -0.61
N ILE A 96 -6.59 1.17 -0.25
CA ILE A 96 -5.37 1.33 0.56
C ILE A 96 -4.17 0.87 -0.27
N ASN A 97 -3.14 1.72 -0.37
CA ASN A 97 -1.83 1.33 -0.88
C ASN A 97 -0.92 0.94 0.29
N ALA A 98 -0.31 -0.25 0.25
CA ALA A 98 0.50 -0.73 1.35
C ALA A 98 1.64 -1.66 0.88
N PRO A 99 2.78 -1.70 1.60
CA PRO A 99 3.76 -2.76 1.42
C PRO A 99 3.17 -4.13 1.77
N ALA A 100 3.69 -5.20 1.14
CA ALA A 100 3.23 -6.58 1.36
C ALA A 100 3.18 -6.95 2.85
N MET A 101 4.26 -6.67 3.58
CA MET A 101 4.37 -6.93 5.01
C MET A 101 3.26 -6.23 5.82
N ALA A 102 2.96 -4.97 5.51
CA ALA A 102 1.92 -4.22 6.21
C ALA A 102 0.52 -4.77 5.91
N ALA A 103 0.27 -5.16 4.66
CA ALA A 103 -1.00 -5.76 4.24
C ALA A 103 -1.25 -7.08 4.99
N GLU A 104 -0.26 -7.95 5.06
CA GLU A 104 -0.36 -9.29 5.65
C GLU A 104 -0.37 -9.25 7.18
N ALA A 105 0.56 -8.55 7.81
CA ALA A 105 0.77 -8.60 9.25
C ALA A 105 -0.07 -7.60 10.06
N VAL A 106 -0.56 -6.52 9.43
CA VAL A 106 -1.26 -5.45 10.15
C VAL A 106 -2.65 -5.19 9.59
N LEU A 107 -2.78 -4.91 8.28
CA LEU A 107 -4.07 -4.50 7.72
C LEU A 107 -5.07 -5.65 7.75
N TYR A 108 -4.73 -6.79 7.16
CA TYR A 108 -5.65 -7.92 7.06
C TYR A 108 -6.13 -8.42 8.43
N PRO A 109 -5.27 -8.70 9.43
CA PRO A 109 -5.73 -9.16 10.74
C PRO A 109 -6.66 -8.19 11.44
N LYS A 110 -6.40 -6.87 11.35
CA LYS A 110 -7.21 -5.84 11.99
C LYS A 110 -8.52 -5.54 11.25
N LEU A 111 -8.55 -5.67 9.92
CA LEU A 111 -9.71 -5.33 9.10
C LEU A 111 -10.64 -6.51 8.83
N LYS A 112 -10.15 -7.76 8.93
CA LYS A 112 -10.98 -8.97 8.79
C LYS A 112 -12.24 -8.94 9.68
N PRO A 113 -12.20 -8.59 10.98
CA PRO A 113 -13.41 -8.48 11.81
C PRO A 113 -14.40 -7.44 11.29
N ILE A 114 -13.90 -6.30 10.79
CA ILE A 114 -14.73 -5.22 10.23
C ILE A 114 -15.46 -5.71 8.97
N LEU A 115 -14.77 -6.38 8.07
CA LEU A 115 -15.36 -6.92 6.84
C LEU A 115 -16.43 -7.99 7.14
N ASN A 116 -16.23 -8.79 8.17
CA ASN A 116 -17.23 -9.77 8.62
C ASN A 116 -18.47 -9.09 9.22
N GLN A 117 -18.27 -7.99 9.97
CA GLN A 117 -19.36 -7.27 10.62
C GLN A 117 -20.17 -6.40 9.64
N TYR A 118 -19.51 -5.84 8.61
CA TYR A 118 -20.09 -4.89 7.66
C TYR A 118 -19.95 -5.37 6.21
N PRO A 119 -20.82 -6.27 5.73
CA PRO A 119 -20.68 -6.90 4.42
C PRO A 119 -20.87 -5.93 3.22
N LYS A 120 -21.35 -4.71 3.46
CA LYS A 120 -21.47 -3.66 2.45
C LYS A 120 -20.20 -2.84 2.27
N ILE A 121 -19.18 -3.05 3.12
CA ILE A 121 -17.84 -2.45 2.95
C ILE A 121 -17.09 -3.24 1.87
N ARG A 122 -16.53 -2.53 0.92
CA ARG A 122 -15.56 -3.05 -0.06
C ARG A 122 -14.19 -2.48 0.26
N LEU A 123 -13.20 -3.35 0.39
CA LEU A 123 -11.83 -2.98 0.69
C LEU A 123 -10.92 -3.46 -0.42
N GLU A 124 -10.16 -2.55 -1.01
CA GLU A 124 -9.10 -2.85 -1.97
C GLU A 124 -7.74 -2.51 -1.35
N ILE A 125 -6.90 -3.52 -1.15
CA ILE A 125 -5.52 -3.32 -0.73
C ILE A 125 -4.63 -3.59 -1.94
N VAL A 126 -3.97 -2.54 -2.44
CA VAL A 126 -3.00 -2.67 -3.52
C VAL A 126 -1.61 -2.77 -2.90
N VAL A 127 -0.99 -3.92 -3.12
CA VAL A 127 0.35 -4.21 -2.60
C VAL A 127 1.39 -3.61 -3.54
N ASP A 128 2.08 -2.57 -3.06
CA ASP A 128 3.16 -1.92 -3.78
C ASP A 128 4.19 -1.35 -2.79
N ASP A 129 5.44 -1.79 -2.92
CA ASP A 129 6.54 -1.32 -2.05
C ASP A 129 7.11 0.04 -2.50
N ARG A 130 6.71 0.54 -3.70
CA ARG A 130 7.11 1.85 -4.19
C ARG A 130 6.39 2.96 -3.43
N TRP A 131 7.03 4.11 -3.35
CA TRP A 131 6.38 5.31 -2.83
C TRP A 131 5.33 5.80 -3.83
N ALA A 132 4.05 5.55 -3.54
CA ALA A 132 2.93 5.98 -4.36
C ALA A 132 2.43 7.37 -3.93
N ASP A 133 2.11 8.22 -4.89
CA ASP A 133 1.28 9.41 -4.65
C ASP A 133 -0.18 8.96 -4.56
N ILE A 134 -0.63 8.72 -3.32
CA ILE A 134 -1.97 8.17 -3.06
C ILE A 134 -3.10 9.02 -3.65
N VAL A 135 -2.93 10.34 -3.69
CA VAL A 135 -3.95 11.25 -4.23
C VAL A 135 -4.04 11.12 -5.75
N LYS A 136 -2.90 11.15 -6.43
CA LYS A 136 -2.82 11.02 -7.88
C LYS A 136 -3.27 9.65 -8.37
N GLU A 137 -2.97 8.60 -7.61
CA GLU A 137 -3.31 7.21 -7.95
C GLU A 137 -4.70 6.79 -7.46
N GLY A 138 -5.45 7.70 -6.81
CA GLY A 138 -6.83 7.47 -6.40
C GLY A 138 -6.99 6.51 -5.23
N PHE A 139 -6.02 6.48 -4.31
CA PHE A 139 -6.14 5.77 -3.03
C PHE A 139 -6.71 6.71 -1.96
N ASP A 140 -7.49 6.15 -1.05
CA ASP A 140 -8.00 6.87 0.12
C ASP A 140 -6.94 6.98 1.21
N MET A 141 -6.11 5.95 1.34
CA MET A 141 -5.09 5.81 2.36
C MET A 141 -3.82 5.15 1.82
N GLY A 142 -2.69 5.40 2.48
CA GLY A 142 -1.45 4.67 2.27
C GLY A 142 -0.83 4.20 3.58
N VAL A 143 0.02 3.18 3.52
CA VAL A 143 0.79 2.70 4.66
C VAL A 143 2.27 2.77 4.36
N ARG A 144 3.05 3.34 5.29
CA ARG A 144 4.52 3.43 5.17
C ARG A 144 5.17 3.32 6.56
N LEU A 145 6.46 3.05 6.52
CA LEU A 145 7.32 3.07 7.69
C LEU A 145 7.65 4.52 8.08
N GLY A 146 7.49 4.84 9.37
CA GLY A 146 7.75 6.17 9.90
C GLY A 146 6.70 7.22 9.53
N ASN A 147 6.83 8.41 10.11
CA ASN A 147 5.85 9.48 9.99
C ASN A 147 6.24 10.58 8.97
N LYS A 148 7.25 10.33 8.14
CA LYS A 148 7.71 11.28 7.12
C LYS A 148 6.72 11.34 5.96
N VAL A 149 5.67 12.13 6.11
CA VAL A 149 4.62 12.35 5.11
C VAL A 149 4.56 13.84 4.73
N ALA A 150 3.90 14.17 3.62
CA ALA A 150 3.70 15.56 3.20
C ALA A 150 2.88 16.32 4.26
N LYS A 151 3.06 17.65 4.32
CA LYS A 151 2.42 18.51 5.34
C LYS A 151 0.89 18.46 5.32
N GLU A 152 0.30 18.16 4.16
CA GLU A 152 -1.15 18.07 3.98
C GLU A 152 -1.73 16.69 4.35
N MET A 153 -0.88 15.77 4.82
CA MET A 153 -1.27 14.42 5.20
C MET A 153 -1.37 14.28 6.71
N ILE A 154 -2.34 13.50 7.15
CA ILE A 154 -2.43 12.99 8.52
C ILE A 154 -1.71 11.66 8.56
N ALA A 155 -0.86 11.44 9.55
CA ALA A 155 -0.17 10.17 9.80
C ALA A 155 -0.59 9.60 11.16
N VAL A 156 -1.02 8.35 11.18
CA VAL A 156 -1.52 7.65 12.38
C VAL A 156 -0.74 6.35 12.55
N PRO A 157 -0.11 6.08 13.71
CA PRO A 157 0.59 4.83 13.94
C PRO A 157 -0.40 3.65 13.98
N ILE A 158 -0.07 2.59 13.25
CA ILE A 158 -0.91 1.38 13.13
C ILE A 158 -0.22 0.11 13.62
N SER A 159 1.06 0.18 13.96
CA SER A 159 1.82 -0.91 14.56
C SER A 159 2.65 -0.41 15.75
N ALA A 160 3.20 -1.33 16.55
CA ALA A 160 4.34 -1.05 17.40
C ALA A 160 5.60 -0.77 16.54
N PRO A 161 6.69 -0.24 17.12
CA PRO A 161 7.97 -0.17 16.44
C PRO A 161 8.37 -1.54 15.86
N LEU A 162 8.96 -1.54 14.67
CA LEU A 162 9.28 -2.76 13.94
C LEU A 162 10.67 -3.26 14.33
N LYS A 163 10.73 -4.26 15.20
CA LYS A 163 11.96 -5.00 15.47
C LYS A 163 12.27 -5.90 14.28
N MET A 164 13.48 -5.78 13.74
CA MET A 164 14.03 -6.69 12.73
C MET A 164 14.77 -7.82 13.40
N VAL A 165 14.66 -9.03 12.85
CA VAL A 165 15.31 -10.23 13.37
C VAL A 165 16.02 -10.98 12.24
N LEU A 166 17.15 -11.60 12.59
CA LEU A 166 17.77 -12.65 11.78
C LEU A 166 17.18 -13.98 12.21
N VAL A 167 16.79 -14.81 11.24
CA VAL A 167 16.20 -16.11 11.52
C VAL A 167 16.73 -17.19 10.57
N ALA A 168 16.80 -18.42 11.08
CA ALA A 168 17.05 -19.62 10.30
C ALA A 168 16.34 -20.82 10.96
N SER A 169 16.16 -21.91 10.21
CA SER A 169 15.63 -23.14 10.79
C SER A 169 16.68 -23.87 11.64
N PRO A 170 16.28 -24.64 12.67
CA PRO A 170 17.18 -25.49 13.45
C PRO A 170 17.98 -26.46 12.57
N ASP A 171 17.33 -27.04 11.55
CA ASP A 171 17.97 -27.99 10.62
C ASP A 171 19.10 -27.36 9.82
N TYR A 172 18.90 -26.12 9.35
CA TYR A 172 19.96 -25.37 8.69
C TYR A 172 21.15 -25.15 9.62
N LEU A 173 20.89 -24.72 10.85
CA LEU A 173 21.92 -24.43 11.84
C LEU A 173 22.67 -25.69 12.30
N ALA A 174 21.99 -26.83 12.37
CA ALA A 174 22.64 -28.11 12.69
C ALA A 174 23.69 -28.52 11.64
N GLN A 175 23.45 -28.16 10.37
CA GLN A 175 24.35 -28.50 9.26
C GLN A 175 25.45 -27.47 9.04
N HIS A 176 25.19 -26.20 9.28
CA HIS A 176 26.07 -25.09 8.89
C HIS A 176 26.64 -24.29 10.08
N GLY A 177 26.22 -24.61 11.30
CA GLY A 177 26.57 -23.84 12.50
C GLY A 177 25.74 -22.57 12.65
N SER A 178 25.91 -21.89 13.77
CA SER A 178 25.27 -20.59 14.06
C SER A 178 26.31 -19.48 13.97
N PRO A 179 26.00 -18.35 13.28
CA PRO A 179 26.87 -17.19 13.27
C PRO A 179 27.02 -16.60 14.68
N LYS A 180 28.22 -16.14 15.03
CA LYS A 180 28.53 -15.52 16.34
C LYS A 180 28.59 -14.00 16.26
N ASN A 181 28.70 -13.45 15.07
CA ASN A 181 28.75 -12.01 14.79
C ASN A 181 28.25 -11.75 13.36
N ILE A 182 28.16 -10.49 12.96
CA ILE A 182 27.66 -10.10 11.62
C ILE A 182 28.58 -10.55 10.49
N ASP A 183 29.90 -10.58 10.71
CA ASP A 183 30.86 -10.97 9.66
C ASP A 183 30.75 -12.46 9.29
N ASP A 184 30.35 -13.31 10.24
CA ASP A 184 30.13 -14.73 10.02
C ASP A 184 29.03 -14.99 8.97
N LEU A 185 28.09 -14.03 8.79
CA LEU A 185 27.03 -14.13 7.79
C LEU A 185 27.56 -14.32 6.36
N GLN A 186 28.79 -13.86 6.08
CA GLN A 186 29.42 -14.06 4.77
C GLN A 186 29.70 -15.53 4.45
N GLN A 187 29.74 -16.40 5.45
CA GLN A 187 29.98 -17.83 5.32
C GLN A 187 28.69 -18.66 5.24
N HIS A 188 27.54 -17.98 5.42
CA HIS A 188 26.23 -18.63 5.39
C HIS A 188 25.48 -18.39 4.06
N ARG A 189 24.54 -19.28 3.77
CA ARG A 189 23.57 -19.04 2.70
C ARG A 189 22.58 -17.99 3.18
N LEU A 190 22.39 -16.96 2.37
CA LEU A 190 21.51 -15.84 2.71
C LEU A 190 20.31 -15.80 1.77
N ILE A 191 19.16 -15.40 2.34
CA ILE A 191 17.92 -15.17 1.62
C ILE A 191 17.63 -13.68 1.68
N GLY A 192 17.82 -12.99 0.57
CA GLY A 192 17.80 -11.54 0.46
C GLY A 192 16.44 -10.95 0.15
N ILE A 193 16.42 -9.62 0.13
CA ILE A 193 15.27 -8.80 -0.23
C ILE A 193 15.61 -8.01 -1.49
N LYS A 194 14.75 -8.12 -2.52
CA LYS A 194 14.84 -7.32 -3.73
C LYS A 194 13.57 -6.49 -3.88
N LEU A 195 13.65 -5.20 -3.54
CA LEU A 195 12.48 -4.32 -3.48
C LEU A 195 12.02 -3.80 -4.85
N SER A 196 12.87 -3.79 -5.86
CA SER A 196 12.55 -3.27 -7.19
C SER A 196 13.17 -4.11 -8.29
N ALA A 197 12.43 -4.29 -9.38
CA ALA A 197 12.92 -4.96 -10.58
C ALA A 197 13.93 -4.12 -11.37
N GLU A 198 13.91 -2.79 -11.23
CA GLU A 198 14.63 -1.87 -12.14
C GLU A 198 16.14 -1.77 -11.88
N HIS A 199 16.65 -2.03 -10.66
CA HIS A 199 18.04 -1.71 -10.32
C HIS A 199 18.88 -2.89 -9.80
N GLY A 200 18.36 -4.10 -9.76
CA GLY A 200 19.17 -5.32 -9.49
C GLY A 200 19.84 -5.41 -8.11
N THR A 201 19.80 -4.35 -7.28
CA THR A 201 20.46 -4.31 -5.98
C THR A 201 19.60 -4.94 -4.89
N GLU A 202 20.22 -5.77 -4.08
CA GLU A 202 19.61 -6.30 -2.87
C GLU A 202 19.55 -5.22 -1.80
N MET A 203 18.51 -5.29 -0.96
CA MET A 203 18.38 -4.43 0.20
C MET A 203 19.49 -4.72 1.19
N GLN A 204 20.18 -3.69 1.63
CA GLN A 204 21.11 -3.79 2.74
C GLN A 204 20.38 -4.13 4.04
N TRP A 205 20.99 -5.00 4.84
CA TRP A 205 20.51 -5.30 6.18
C TRP A 205 21.16 -4.34 7.17
N GLU A 206 20.35 -3.82 8.07
CA GLU A 206 20.82 -2.86 9.06
C GLU A 206 20.73 -3.47 10.45
N PHE A 207 21.82 -3.39 11.17
CA PHE A 207 21.98 -3.90 12.52
C PHE A 207 22.39 -2.77 13.45
N LYS A 208 22.09 -2.92 14.72
CA LYS A 208 22.50 -1.97 15.76
C LYS A 208 23.20 -2.71 16.88
N TYR A 209 24.46 -2.38 17.09
CA TYR A 209 25.22 -2.91 18.21
C TYR A 209 25.63 -1.76 19.12
N LYS A 210 25.19 -1.79 20.39
CA LYS A 210 25.32 -0.66 21.33
C LYS A 210 24.66 0.61 20.73
N LYS A 211 25.46 1.56 20.24
CA LYS A 211 24.97 2.82 19.61
C LYS A 211 25.37 2.92 18.12
N GLU A 212 26.08 1.93 17.61
CA GLU A 212 26.60 1.94 16.24
C GLU A 212 25.63 1.24 15.29
N LEU A 213 25.41 1.86 14.13
CA LEU A 213 24.68 1.28 13.00
C LEU A 213 25.67 0.50 12.14
N ILE A 214 25.40 -0.78 11.93
CA ILE A 214 26.19 -1.65 11.08
C ILE A 214 25.34 -1.98 9.85
N THR A 215 25.88 -1.73 8.67
CA THR A 215 25.24 -2.08 7.40
C THR A 215 25.92 -3.30 6.80
N PHE A 216 25.14 -4.28 6.40
CA PHE A 216 25.61 -5.51 5.78
C PHE A 216 24.95 -5.67 4.40
N THR A 217 25.74 -5.88 3.35
CA THR A 217 25.21 -6.16 2.01
C THR A 217 25.21 -7.66 1.80
N PRO A 218 24.06 -8.32 1.79
CA PRO A 218 23.98 -9.75 1.60
C PRO A 218 24.41 -10.11 0.17
N LYS A 219 25.09 -11.25 0.04
CA LYS A 219 25.30 -11.93 -1.25
C LYS A 219 24.37 -13.14 -1.27
N SER A 220 23.12 -12.89 -1.57
CA SER A 220 22.08 -13.90 -1.40
C SER A 220 22.07 -14.91 -2.54
N GLN A 221 21.90 -16.18 -2.19
CA GLN A 221 21.63 -17.23 -3.16
C GLN A 221 20.21 -17.15 -3.73
N PHE A 222 19.27 -16.63 -2.93
CA PHE A 222 17.88 -16.43 -3.29
C PHE A 222 17.38 -15.08 -2.76
N SER A 223 16.76 -14.28 -3.62
CA SER A 223 16.24 -12.95 -3.26
C SER A 223 14.83 -12.78 -3.74
N ILE A 224 13.94 -12.34 -2.84
CA ILE A 224 12.53 -12.10 -3.15
C ILE A 224 11.93 -11.08 -2.19
N ASN A 225 10.90 -10.37 -2.61
CA ASN A 225 10.30 -9.27 -1.84
C ASN A 225 9.00 -9.62 -1.09
N ASN A 226 8.66 -10.89 -0.94
CA ASN A 226 7.41 -11.32 -0.31
C ASN A 226 7.62 -12.34 0.82
N HIS A 227 6.51 -12.92 1.34
CA HIS A 227 6.49 -13.89 2.42
C HIS A 227 7.26 -15.19 2.15
N LEU A 228 7.60 -15.50 0.90
CA LEU A 228 8.40 -16.69 0.59
C LEU A 228 9.79 -16.69 1.25
N ARG A 229 10.29 -15.53 1.70
CA ARG A 229 11.54 -15.47 2.50
C ARG A 229 11.39 -16.22 3.83
N LEU A 230 10.25 -16.04 4.50
CA LEU A 230 9.94 -16.77 5.73
C LEU A 230 9.87 -18.27 5.46
N GLN A 231 9.14 -18.68 4.42
CA GLN A 231 9.03 -20.06 4.00
C GLN A 231 10.39 -20.67 3.65
N ALA A 232 11.18 -19.97 2.84
CA ALA A 232 12.51 -20.44 2.44
C ALA A 232 13.46 -20.63 3.65
N ALA A 233 13.39 -19.75 4.64
CA ALA A 233 14.15 -19.92 5.89
C ALA A 233 13.66 -21.12 6.70
N SER A 234 12.35 -21.33 6.78
CA SER A 234 11.73 -22.49 7.44
C SER A 234 12.08 -23.81 6.76
N ASP A 235 12.20 -23.81 5.44
CA ASP A 235 12.61 -24.97 4.63
C ASP A 235 14.13 -25.23 4.69
N GLY A 236 14.89 -24.44 5.46
CA GLY A 236 16.32 -24.65 5.65
C GLY A 236 17.21 -24.13 4.52
N LEU A 237 16.70 -23.22 3.67
CA LEU A 237 17.48 -22.68 2.56
C LEU A 237 18.62 -21.77 3.03
N GLY A 238 18.49 -21.11 4.18
CA GLY A 238 19.50 -20.20 4.72
C GLY A 238 18.96 -19.26 5.81
N ILE A 239 19.73 -18.18 6.04
CA ILE A 239 19.41 -17.12 7.01
C ILE A 239 18.70 -15.97 6.28
N THR A 240 17.65 -15.43 6.88
CA THR A 240 16.99 -14.22 6.39
C THR A 240 16.84 -13.16 7.48
N TRP A 241 16.73 -11.92 7.04
CA TRP A 241 16.48 -10.75 7.88
C TRP A 241 15.09 -10.18 7.56
N LEU A 242 14.21 -10.13 8.55
CA LEU A 242 12.82 -9.71 8.35
C LEU A 242 12.20 -9.14 9.64
N PRO A 243 11.06 -8.45 9.56
CA PRO A 243 10.35 -7.98 10.74
C PRO A 243 9.92 -9.13 11.66
N HIS A 244 10.14 -8.97 12.97
CA HIS A 244 9.73 -9.95 14.00
C HIS A 244 8.25 -10.32 13.89
N ILE A 245 7.37 -9.36 13.58
CA ILE A 245 5.93 -9.59 13.41
C ILE A 245 5.61 -10.64 12.35
N ILE A 246 6.46 -10.78 11.32
CA ILE A 246 6.31 -11.81 10.27
C ILE A 246 6.81 -13.17 10.76
N ALA A 247 7.87 -13.20 11.59
CA ALA A 247 8.48 -14.42 12.08
C ALA A 247 7.84 -14.95 13.37
N ALA A 248 6.95 -14.20 14.02
CA ALA A 248 6.49 -14.44 15.38
C ALA A 248 5.96 -15.85 15.59
N ASP A 249 5.09 -16.35 14.71
CA ASP A 249 4.50 -17.69 14.82
C ASP A 249 5.54 -18.79 14.62
N ALA A 250 6.46 -18.61 13.65
CA ALA A 250 7.53 -19.57 13.38
C ALA A 250 8.58 -19.61 14.50
N LEU A 251 8.88 -18.47 15.13
CA LEU A 251 9.73 -18.38 16.30
C LEU A 251 9.06 -19.03 17.52
N HIS A 252 7.77 -18.77 17.74
CA HIS A 252 7.03 -19.33 18.85
C HIS A 252 6.89 -20.87 18.75
N SER A 253 6.67 -21.39 17.55
CA SER A 253 6.59 -22.82 17.30
C SER A 253 7.95 -23.55 17.29
N GLY A 254 9.06 -22.81 17.30
CA GLY A 254 10.41 -23.37 17.18
C GLY A 254 10.79 -23.78 15.76
N GLN A 255 9.96 -23.48 14.76
CA GLN A 255 10.27 -23.70 13.35
C GLN A 255 11.45 -22.85 12.88
N LEU A 256 11.60 -21.66 13.46
CA LEU A 256 12.73 -20.77 13.28
C LEU A 256 13.36 -20.40 14.62
N VAL A 257 14.63 -20.05 14.59
CA VAL A 257 15.41 -19.54 15.73
C VAL A 257 15.90 -18.13 15.41
N GLU A 258 15.79 -17.21 16.38
CA GLU A 258 16.36 -15.85 16.28
C GLU A 258 17.88 -15.94 16.47
N LEU A 259 18.63 -15.28 15.60
CA LEU A 259 20.08 -15.22 15.60
C LEU A 259 20.53 -13.82 15.93
N LEU A 260 21.65 -13.69 16.67
CA LEU A 260 22.30 -12.43 17.00
C LEU A 260 21.31 -11.37 17.55
N PRO A 261 20.48 -11.69 18.54
CA PRO A 261 19.43 -10.78 19.03
C PRO A 261 19.98 -9.44 19.56
N GLU A 262 21.24 -9.40 20.00
CA GLU A 262 21.94 -8.20 20.47
C GLU A 262 22.23 -7.18 19.35
N TYR A 263 22.14 -7.61 18.09
CA TYR A 263 22.30 -6.77 16.90
C TYR A 263 20.96 -6.33 16.29
N ALA A 264 19.83 -6.66 16.92
CA ALA A 264 18.52 -6.35 16.36
C ALA A 264 18.33 -4.84 16.15
N MET A 265 17.90 -4.47 14.94
CA MET A 265 17.50 -3.11 14.60
C MET A 265 16.02 -2.93 14.87
N THR A 266 15.63 -1.76 15.37
CA THR A 266 14.22 -1.38 15.55
C THR A 266 13.95 -0.10 14.79
N TYR A 267 12.98 -0.16 13.90
CA TYR A 267 12.49 0.98 13.12
C TYR A 267 11.28 1.61 13.77
N GLU A 268 10.93 2.81 13.30
CA GLU A 268 9.67 3.45 13.64
C GLU A 268 8.48 2.56 13.30
N PRO A 269 7.29 2.80 13.89
CA PRO A 269 6.07 2.09 13.53
C PRO A 269 5.70 2.25 12.05
N LEU A 270 4.82 1.38 11.59
CA LEU A 270 4.03 1.62 10.39
C LEU A 270 2.99 2.69 10.68
N TYR A 271 2.85 3.62 9.75
CA TYR A 271 1.84 4.67 9.79
C TYR A 271 0.86 4.53 8.64
N LEU A 272 -0.42 4.64 8.96
CA LEU A 272 -1.46 4.95 7.99
C LEU A 272 -1.42 6.44 7.72
N TYR A 273 -1.36 6.84 6.46
CA TYR A 273 -1.39 8.25 6.08
C TYR A 273 -2.49 8.51 5.04
N TYR A 274 -3.10 9.69 5.15
CA TYR A 274 -4.21 10.11 4.30
C TYR A 274 -4.33 11.64 4.26
N PRO A 275 -4.98 12.22 3.22
CA PRO A 275 -5.14 13.66 3.12
C PRO A 275 -5.94 14.25 4.29
N SER A 276 -5.49 15.40 4.80
CA SER A 276 -6.19 16.15 5.85
C SER A 276 -7.40 16.91 5.30
N ARG A 277 -8.45 16.19 4.89
CA ARG A 277 -9.71 16.78 4.40
C ARG A 277 -10.80 16.66 5.46
N ARG A 278 -11.66 17.66 5.54
CA ARG A 278 -12.91 17.55 6.30
C ARG A 278 -13.89 16.66 5.53
N GLY A 279 -14.75 15.91 6.21
CA GLY A 279 -15.83 15.14 5.57
C GLY A 279 -15.48 13.69 5.22
N HIS A 280 -14.59 13.03 5.97
CA HIS A 280 -14.37 11.58 5.80
C HIS A 280 -15.64 10.78 6.10
N SER A 281 -16.00 9.83 5.24
CA SER A 281 -17.14 8.93 5.40
C SER A 281 -17.05 8.09 6.69
N ASN A 282 -18.16 7.54 7.15
CA ASN A 282 -18.17 6.70 8.36
C ASN A 282 -17.36 5.43 8.17
N VAL A 283 -17.35 4.83 6.96
CA VAL A 283 -16.49 3.68 6.66
C VAL A 283 -15.02 4.06 6.74
N PHE A 284 -14.62 5.26 6.26
CA PHE A 284 -13.25 5.75 6.38
C PHE A 284 -12.83 5.87 7.85
N LYS A 285 -13.66 6.53 8.68
CA LYS A 285 -13.39 6.68 10.12
C LYS A 285 -13.30 5.33 10.83
N LEU A 286 -14.21 4.39 10.51
CA LEU A 286 -14.21 3.04 11.04
C LEU A 286 -12.90 2.30 10.74
N ILE A 287 -12.41 2.37 9.49
CA ILE A 287 -11.15 1.75 9.08
C ILE A 287 -9.97 2.39 9.82
N VAL A 288 -9.91 3.72 9.88
CA VAL A 288 -8.85 4.43 10.62
C VAL A 288 -8.84 4.02 12.09
N ASP A 289 -10.02 3.98 12.74
CA ASP A 289 -10.12 3.64 14.16
C ASP A 289 -9.77 2.17 14.45
N ALA A 290 -10.12 1.27 13.53
CA ALA A 290 -9.73 -0.14 13.64
C ALA A 290 -8.22 -0.37 13.50
N LEU A 291 -7.57 0.47 12.70
CA LEU A 291 -6.12 0.34 12.44
C LEU A 291 -5.25 1.01 13.51
N LYS A 292 -5.72 2.07 14.16
CA LYS A 292 -4.94 2.79 15.19
C LYS A 292 -4.40 1.85 16.24
N VAL A 293 -3.16 2.10 16.67
CA VAL A 293 -2.64 1.52 17.92
C VAL A 293 -3.41 2.18 19.07
N LYS A 294 -4.11 1.39 19.86
CA LYS A 294 -4.73 1.89 21.09
C LYS A 294 -3.59 2.36 22.00
N ALA A 295 -3.68 3.63 22.44
CA ALA A 295 -2.79 4.10 23.49
C ALA A 295 -2.99 3.21 24.72
N VAL A 296 -1.92 2.58 25.18
CA VAL A 296 -1.88 1.81 26.44
C VAL A 296 -1.88 2.79 27.59
#